data_ca2a25f3e7e25e19bc79b0db43079bbf
#
_entry.id   ca2a25f3e7e25e19bc79b0db43079bbf
#
_cell.length_a   1.000
_cell.length_b   1.000
_cell.length_c   1.000
_cell.angle_alpha   90.00
_cell.angle_beta   90.00
_cell.angle_gamma   90.00
#
_symmetry.space_group_name_H-M   'P 1'
#
loop_
_entity.id
_entity.type
_entity.pdbx_description
1 polymer ?
#
loop_
_entity_poly.entity_id
_entity_poly.type
_entity_poly.pdbx_seq_one_letter_code
_entity_poly.pdbx_strand_id
1 'polypeptide(L)'
;MAAHTALARQLGVTEELLDALYHIDTHRHLFTTRELAALRFAEVMTTSGRDVDEVLWDELQAHFDDGEIVELASVIGLFNFFNRYADALRILPPEKTTEQ
;
A
#
# COMPACT_ATOMS: atom_id res chain seq x y z
N MET A 1 -7.42 7.02 0.16
CA MET A 1 -6.14 6.85 -0.57
C MET A 1 -5.76 7.98 -1.50
N ALA A 2 -6.65 8.94 -1.74
CA ALA A 2 -6.37 10.03 -2.68
C ALA A 2 -5.16 10.89 -2.29
N ALA A 3 -4.95 11.13 -1.00
CA ALA A 3 -3.79 11.91 -0.52
C ALA A 3 -2.47 11.20 -0.82
N HIS A 4 -2.43 9.87 -0.70
CA HIS A 4 -1.24 9.10 -1.01
C HIS A 4 -0.97 9.08 -2.51
N THR A 5 -2.01 9.08 -3.33
CA THR A 5 -1.89 9.16 -4.78
C THR A 5 -1.27 10.49 -5.21
N ALA A 6 -1.72 11.60 -4.62
CA ALA A 6 -1.16 12.91 -4.91
C ALA A 6 0.33 12.98 -4.55
N LEU A 7 0.70 12.44 -3.39
CA LEU A 7 2.10 12.39 -2.97
C LEU A 7 2.93 11.57 -3.94
N ALA A 8 2.42 10.41 -4.36
CA ALA A 8 3.12 9.55 -5.31
C ALA A 8 3.37 10.29 -6.63
N ARG A 9 2.41 11.05 -7.13
CA ARG A 9 2.59 11.84 -8.35
C ARG A 9 3.68 12.90 -8.18
N GLN A 10 3.72 13.54 -7.03
CA GLN A 10 4.76 14.52 -6.74
C GLN A 10 6.15 13.90 -6.72
N LEU A 11 6.24 12.62 -6.38
CA LEU A 11 7.49 11.87 -6.37
C LEU A 11 7.83 11.29 -7.76
N GLY A 12 7.04 11.59 -8.77
CA GLY A 12 7.32 11.17 -10.15
C GLY A 12 6.76 9.81 -10.53
N VAL A 13 5.83 9.27 -9.76
CA VAL A 13 5.18 8.01 -10.10
C VAL A 13 4.24 8.23 -11.28
N THR A 14 4.33 7.37 -12.30
CA THR A 14 3.53 7.50 -13.52
C THR A 14 2.08 7.11 -13.30
N GLU A 15 1.19 7.61 -14.17
CA GLU A 15 -0.21 7.22 -14.13
C GLU A 15 -0.39 5.71 -14.34
N GLU A 16 0.47 5.10 -15.18
CA GLU A 16 0.45 3.66 -15.41
C GLU A 16 0.71 2.89 -14.11
N LEU A 17 1.71 3.32 -13.33
CA LEU A 17 2.02 2.68 -12.07
C LEU A 17 0.92 2.90 -11.03
N LEU A 18 0.30 4.07 -11.01
CA LEU A 18 -0.82 4.34 -10.12
C LEU A 18 -2.01 3.44 -10.44
N ASP A 19 -2.32 3.29 -11.72
CA ASP A 19 -3.38 2.38 -12.15
C ASP A 19 -3.06 0.94 -11.77
N ALA A 20 -1.79 0.53 -11.93
CA ALA A 20 -1.35 -0.80 -11.58
C ALA A 20 -1.49 -1.09 -10.08
N LEU A 21 -1.31 -0.09 -9.22
CA LEU A 21 -1.50 -0.24 -7.78
C LEU A 21 -2.93 -0.57 -7.42
N TYR A 22 -3.90 -0.09 -8.20
CA TYR A 22 -5.31 -0.40 -7.97
C TYR A 22 -5.73 -1.72 -8.61
N HIS A 23 -4.93 -2.24 -9.56
CA HIS A 23 -5.24 -3.45 -10.32
C HIS A 23 -4.03 -4.37 -10.37
N ILE A 24 -3.49 -4.71 -9.21
CA ILE A 24 -2.24 -5.48 -9.10
C ILE A 24 -2.33 -6.81 -9.84
N ASP A 25 -3.44 -7.50 -9.75
CA ASP A 25 -3.59 -8.82 -10.36
C ASP A 25 -3.43 -8.81 -11.88
N THR A 26 -3.83 -7.73 -12.53
CA THR A 26 -3.71 -7.58 -13.99
C THR A 26 -2.43 -6.91 -14.43
N HIS A 27 -1.68 -6.31 -13.49
CA HIS A 27 -0.47 -5.53 -13.78
C HIS A 27 0.77 -6.08 -13.08
N ARG A 28 0.76 -7.35 -12.73
CA ARG A 28 1.88 -7.96 -11.98
C ARG A 28 3.22 -7.82 -12.68
N HIS A 29 3.21 -7.80 -14.00
CA HIS A 29 4.43 -7.69 -14.80
C HIS A 29 5.16 -6.35 -14.61
N LEU A 30 4.50 -5.35 -14.04
CA LEU A 30 5.11 -4.05 -13.78
C LEU A 30 5.87 -4.00 -12.45
N PHE A 31 5.82 -5.05 -11.67
CA PHE A 31 6.42 -5.09 -10.34
C PHE A 31 7.40 -6.24 -10.21
N THR A 32 8.46 -6.04 -9.45
CA THR A 32 9.38 -7.12 -9.09
C THR A 32 8.70 -8.05 -8.08
N THR A 33 9.25 -9.25 -7.92
CA THR A 33 8.76 -10.20 -6.92
C THR A 33 8.81 -9.60 -5.51
N ARG A 34 9.87 -8.84 -5.23
CA ARG A 34 10.05 -8.15 -3.95
C ARG A 34 8.95 -7.10 -3.73
N GLU A 35 8.67 -6.32 -4.75
CA GLU A 35 7.61 -5.31 -4.69
C GLU A 35 6.23 -5.94 -4.54
N LEU A 36 5.97 -7.04 -5.23
CA LEU A 36 4.69 -7.76 -5.10
C LEU A 36 4.49 -8.28 -3.68
N ALA A 37 5.55 -8.79 -3.05
CA ALA A 37 5.46 -9.25 -1.66
C ALA A 37 5.09 -8.10 -0.72
N ALA A 38 5.71 -6.94 -0.89
CA ALA A 38 5.41 -5.76 -0.08
C ALA A 38 3.97 -5.26 -0.31
N LEU A 39 3.52 -5.23 -1.57
CA LEU A 39 2.15 -4.80 -1.90
C LEU A 39 1.11 -5.76 -1.35
N ARG A 40 1.39 -7.05 -1.40
CA ARG A 40 0.52 -8.08 -0.83
C ARG A 40 0.41 -7.92 0.67
N PHE A 41 1.53 -7.68 1.32
CA PHE A 41 1.58 -7.43 2.75
C PHE A 41 0.73 -6.22 3.12
N ALA A 42 0.86 -5.13 2.35
CA ALA A 42 0.07 -3.92 2.57
C ALA A 42 -1.43 -4.19 2.41
N GLU A 43 -1.82 -4.94 1.39
CA GLU A 43 -3.21 -5.28 1.14
C GLU A 43 -3.78 -6.12 2.29
N VAL A 44 -3.08 -7.17 2.68
CA VAL A 44 -3.55 -8.05 3.75
C VAL A 44 -3.59 -7.32 5.08
N MET A 45 -2.56 -6.54 5.41
CA MET A 45 -2.55 -5.76 6.65
C MET A 45 -3.70 -4.75 6.72
N THR A 46 -4.06 -4.18 5.58
CA THR A 46 -5.12 -3.18 5.51
C THR A 46 -6.50 -3.80 5.72
N THR A 47 -6.73 -4.99 5.20
CA THR A 47 -8.00 -5.70 5.35
C THR A 47 -8.09 -6.47 6.66
N SER A 48 -7.05 -7.23 6.99
CA SER A 48 -7.00 -7.98 8.24
C SER A 48 -5.57 -8.45 8.51
N GLY A 49 -4.90 -7.85 9.48
CA GLY A 49 -3.54 -8.24 9.85
C GLY A 49 -3.40 -9.69 10.29
N ARG A 50 -4.52 -10.33 10.68
CA ARG A 50 -4.52 -11.73 11.08
C ARG A 50 -4.32 -12.68 9.91
N ASP A 51 -4.56 -12.21 8.70
CA ASP A 51 -4.53 -13.05 7.51
C ASP A 51 -3.18 -13.07 6.80
N VAL A 52 -2.14 -12.56 7.47
CA VAL A 52 -0.75 -12.74 7.00
C VAL A 52 -0.40 -14.21 7.26
N ASP A 53 -0.52 -15.03 6.22
CA ASP A 53 -0.31 -16.47 6.32
C ASP A 53 1.17 -16.85 6.16
N GLU A 54 1.46 -18.16 6.31
CA GLU A 54 2.82 -18.65 6.21
C GLU A 54 3.44 -18.42 4.83
N VAL A 55 2.63 -18.50 3.77
CA VAL A 55 3.13 -18.31 2.41
C VAL A 55 3.60 -16.87 2.23
N LEU A 56 2.78 -15.91 2.64
CA LEU A 56 3.15 -14.49 2.56
C LEU A 56 4.33 -14.19 3.47
N TRP A 57 4.33 -14.73 4.69
CA TRP A 57 5.42 -14.52 5.63
C TRP A 57 6.75 -15.03 5.06
N ASP A 58 6.75 -16.22 4.47
CA ASP A 58 7.94 -16.77 3.85
C ASP A 58 8.42 -15.93 2.67
N GLU A 59 7.51 -15.39 1.88
CA GLU A 59 7.86 -14.48 0.78
C GLU A 59 8.52 -13.21 1.31
N LEU A 60 7.98 -12.64 2.37
CA LEU A 60 8.56 -11.46 2.99
C LEU A 60 9.97 -11.74 3.49
N GLN A 61 10.16 -12.86 4.17
CA GLN A 61 11.49 -13.22 4.68
C GLN A 61 12.49 -13.54 3.57
N ALA A 62 12.01 -13.97 2.42
CA ALA A 62 12.87 -14.23 1.27
C ALA A 62 13.42 -12.94 0.64
N HIS A 63 12.69 -11.83 0.78
CA HIS A 63 13.03 -10.57 0.11
C HIS A 63 13.43 -9.43 1.04
N PHE A 64 13.12 -9.55 2.33
CA PHE A 64 13.37 -8.50 3.32
C PHE A 64 13.97 -9.09 4.58
N ASP A 65 14.86 -8.35 5.22
CA ASP A 65 15.31 -8.75 6.55
C ASP A 65 14.28 -8.34 7.61
N ASP A 66 14.50 -8.76 8.85
CA ASP A 66 13.55 -8.51 9.93
C ASP A 66 13.30 -7.03 10.17
N GLY A 67 14.35 -6.23 10.12
CA GLY A 67 14.24 -4.78 10.29
C GLY A 67 13.41 -4.14 9.19
N GLU A 68 13.61 -4.57 7.95
CA GLU A 68 12.84 -4.08 6.81
C GLU A 68 11.36 -4.47 6.92
N ILE A 69 11.08 -5.68 7.38
CA ILE A 69 9.68 -6.13 7.57
C ILE A 69 9.00 -5.27 8.63
N VAL A 70 9.67 -5.01 9.74
CA VAL A 70 9.13 -4.15 10.80
C VAL A 70 8.90 -2.74 10.27
N GLU A 71 9.83 -2.22 9.47
CA GLU A 71 9.70 -0.90 8.87
C GLU A 71 8.49 -0.83 7.93
N LEU A 72 8.34 -1.84 7.05
CA LEU A 72 7.18 -1.94 6.17
C LEU A 72 5.88 -1.96 6.97
N ALA A 73 5.81 -2.81 7.99
CA ALA A 73 4.62 -2.94 8.83
C ALA A 73 4.30 -1.62 9.52
N SER A 74 5.32 -0.89 9.98
CA SER A 74 5.15 0.40 10.65
C SER A 74 4.58 1.44 9.71
N VAL A 75 5.10 1.53 8.49
CA VAL A 75 4.62 2.47 7.48
C VAL A 75 3.18 2.15 7.08
N ILE A 76 2.90 0.89 6.80
CA ILE A 76 1.55 0.45 6.43
C ILE A 76 0.56 0.75 7.56
N GLY A 77 0.93 0.41 8.79
CA GLY A 77 0.09 0.65 9.96
C GLY A 77 -0.19 2.13 10.17
N LEU A 78 0.83 2.98 9.98
CA LEU A 78 0.70 4.41 10.12
C LEU A 78 -0.28 4.99 9.09
N PHE A 79 -0.15 4.58 7.82
CA PHE A 79 -1.06 5.04 6.78
C PHE A 79 -2.49 4.52 7.01
N ASN A 80 -2.64 3.29 7.47
CA ASN A 80 -3.95 2.75 7.82
C ASN A 80 -4.59 3.56 8.95
N PHE A 81 -3.80 3.92 9.95
CA PHE A 81 -4.26 4.75 11.04
C PHE A 81 -4.74 6.12 10.52
N PHE A 82 -3.93 6.79 9.71
CA PHE A 82 -4.28 8.10 9.17
C PHE A 82 -5.52 8.04 8.27
N ASN A 83 -5.67 7.01 7.47
CA ASN A 83 -6.85 6.85 6.63
C ASN A 83 -8.12 6.71 7.47
N ARG A 84 -8.07 5.90 8.52
CA ARG A 84 -9.21 5.72 9.42
C ARG A 84 -9.52 6.98 10.20
N TYR A 85 -8.48 7.67 10.63
CA TYR A 85 -8.62 8.94 11.33
C TYR A 85 -9.30 9.98 10.44
N ALA A 86 -8.83 10.12 9.21
CA ALA A 86 -9.38 11.07 8.26
C ALA A 86 -10.83 10.72 7.90
N ASP A 87 -11.13 9.45 7.71
CA ASP A 87 -12.49 9.00 7.42
C ASP A 87 -13.44 9.27 8.58
N ALA A 88 -13.00 8.95 9.79
CA ALA A 88 -13.83 9.13 10.98
C ALA A 88 -14.16 10.61 11.22
N LEU A 89 -13.19 11.48 10.97
CA LEU A 89 -13.35 12.92 11.16
C LEU A 89 -13.86 13.63 9.91
N ARG A 90 -14.11 12.88 8.84
CA ARG A 90 -14.61 13.39 7.56
C ARG A 90 -13.69 14.45 6.95
N ILE A 91 -12.38 14.24 7.08
CA ILE A 91 -11.37 15.08 6.44
C ILE A 91 -11.18 14.56 5.02
N LEU A 92 -11.50 15.40 4.03
CA LEU A 92 -11.43 15.01 2.62
C LEU A 92 -10.12 15.48 2.00
N PRO A 93 -9.38 14.57 1.30
CA PRO A 93 -8.20 14.98 0.54
C PRO A 93 -8.63 15.89 -0.64
N PRO A 94 -7.73 16.79 -1.10
CA PRO A 94 -8.07 17.72 -2.19
C PRO A 94 -8.60 17.06 -3.46
N GLU A 95 -8.04 15.94 -3.87
CA GLU A 95 -8.49 15.25 -5.08
C GLU A 95 -9.93 14.75 -4.96
N LYS A 96 -10.33 14.37 -3.76
CA LYS A 96 -11.67 13.85 -3.54
C LYS A 96 -12.72 14.93 -3.71
N THR A 97 -12.39 16.16 -3.35
CA THR A 97 -13.32 17.28 -3.50
C THR A 97 -13.48 17.72 -4.94
N THR A 98 -12.48 17.51 -5.79
CA THR A 98 -12.53 17.92 -7.20
C THR A 98 -13.25 16.92 -8.09
N GLU A 99 -13.43 15.70 -7.64
CA GLU A 99 -14.07 14.64 -8.42
C GLU A 99 -15.60 14.64 -8.32
N GLN A 100 -16.13 15.51 -7.52
CA GLN A 100 -17.56 15.63 -7.34
C GLN A 100 -18.12 16.81 -8.13
#